data_07f95e2b840242c29b67f839b96ada69
#
_entry.id   07f95e2b840242c29b67f839b96ada69
#
_cell.length_a   1.000
_cell.length_b   1.000
_cell.length_c   1.000
_cell.angle_alpha   90.00
_cell.angle_beta   90.00
_cell.angle_gamma   90.00
#
_symmetry.space_group_name_H-M   'P 1'
#
loop_
_entity.id
_entity.type
_entity.pdbx_description
1 polymer ?
#
loop_
_entity_poly.entity_id
_entity_poly.type
_entity_poly.pdbx_seq_one_letter_code
_entity_poly.pdbx_strand_id
1 'polypeptide(L)'
;MKPNASHATRERLVTTAMTLFWEKGYDSTSVADVLQKAKVNSGSLYHFFPGKQDLLLAVLDAYHQGIGPMLLDPAWKGVADPIERVFALLARYRQGIVMTKCTYGCPIGSLALEIHEPDPPVRAALAKNFEAWVAAIEGCLEAAGDRIPKSVHRRALAEFVLTTMEGAVMQSRTHRDVGYFDRSVAQLRNYFALLAGAPPTKVQRKGRRR
;
A
#
# COMPACT_ATOMS: atom_id res chain seq x y z
N MET A 1 18.82 -10.02 -23.62
CA MET A 1 18.16 -9.16 -24.64
C MET A 1 18.11 -7.73 -24.12
N LYS A 2 18.64 -6.74 -24.84
CA LYS A 2 18.47 -5.32 -24.45
C LYS A 2 16.99 -4.98 -24.57
N PRO A 3 16.35 -4.34 -23.57
CA PRO A 3 14.96 -3.92 -23.68
C PRO A 3 14.83 -3.00 -24.91
N ASN A 4 13.75 -3.18 -25.67
CA ASN A 4 13.44 -2.32 -26.81
C ASN A 4 13.35 -0.87 -26.30
N ALA A 5 13.99 0.09 -26.98
CA ALA A 5 14.03 1.51 -26.57
C ALA A 5 12.62 2.09 -26.29
N SER A 6 11.61 1.59 -27.00
CA SER A 6 10.20 1.93 -26.80
C SER A 6 9.70 1.46 -25.42
N HIS A 7 9.98 0.21 -25.03
CA HIS A 7 9.59 -0.35 -23.72
C HIS A 7 10.26 0.42 -22.56
N ALA A 8 11.57 0.69 -22.68
CA ALA A 8 12.29 1.46 -21.67
C ALA A 8 11.73 2.88 -21.49
N THR A 9 11.26 3.51 -22.58
CA THR A 9 10.63 4.84 -22.50
C THR A 9 9.28 4.80 -21.80
N ARG A 10 8.44 3.80 -22.11
CA ARG A 10 7.15 3.58 -21.43
C ARG A 10 7.35 3.34 -19.93
N GLU A 11 8.26 2.45 -19.54
CA GLU A 11 8.57 2.17 -18.13
C GLU A 11 9.05 3.42 -17.39
N ARG A 12 9.92 4.21 -17.99
CA ARG A 12 10.41 5.46 -17.42
C ARG A 12 9.29 6.47 -17.18
N LEU A 13 8.33 6.59 -18.10
CA LEU A 13 7.15 7.45 -17.93
C LEU A 13 6.29 6.96 -16.75
N VAL A 14 5.99 5.65 -16.65
CA VAL A 14 5.19 5.07 -15.59
C VAL A 14 5.89 5.24 -14.24
N THR A 15 7.17 4.90 -14.12
CA THR A 15 7.93 5.03 -12.88
C THR A 15 8.03 6.49 -12.41
N THR A 16 8.20 7.42 -13.36
CA THR A 16 8.21 8.85 -13.04
C THR A 16 6.85 9.33 -12.55
N ALA A 17 5.77 8.89 -13.20
CA ALA A 17 4.40 9.23 -12.79
C ALA A 17 4.07 8.62 -11.42
N MET A 18 4.45 7.36 -11.15
CA MET A 18 4.32 6.72 -9.81
C MET A 18 4.92 7.61 -8.73
N THR A 19 6.15 8.08 -8.95
CA THR A 19 6.85 8.95 -7.99
C THR A 19 6.13 10.28 -7.79
N LEU A 20 5.74 10.95 -8.88
CA LEU A 20 5.10 12.26 -8.81
C LEU A 20 3.70 12.20 -8.21
N PHE A 21 2.90 11.20 -8.57
CA PHE A 21 1.57 11.00 -8.00
C PHE A 21 1.63 10.68 -6.51
N TRP A 22 2.65 9.94 -6.07
CA TRP A 22 2.86 9.67 -4.64
C TRP A 22 3.34 10.91 -3.86
N GLU A 23 4.26 11.69 -4.46
CA GLU A 23 4.86 12.86 -3.79
C GLU A 23 3.94 14.09 -3.77
N LYS A 24 3.25 14.36 -4.88
CA LYS A 24 2.47 15.60 -5.10
C LYS A 24 0.97 15.38 -5.19
N GLY A 25 0.52 14.15 -5.43
CA GLY A 25 -0.85 13.81 -5.79
C GLY A 25 -1.07 13.77 -7.31
N TYR A 26 -2.15 13.12 -7.69
CA TYR A 26 -2.56 12.99 -9.10
C TYR A 26 -2.98 14.33 -9.68
N ASP A 27 -3.91 15.04 -9.01
CA ASP A 27 -4.45 16.30 -9.53
C ASP A 27 -3.38 17.37 -9.64
N SER A 28 -2.47 17.45 -8.68
CA SER A 28 -1.38 18.43 -8.63
C SER A 28 -0.18 18.08 -9.55
N THR A 29 -0.21 16.95 -10.27
CA THR A 29 0.83 16.56 -11.21
C THR A 29 0.33 16.74 -12.64
N SER A 30 0.98 17.61 -13.41
CA SER A 30 0.67 17.77 -14.84
C SER A 30 1.42 16.76 -15.73
N VAL A 31 0.92 16.55 -16.95
CA VAL A 31 1.66 15.77 -17.96
C VAL A 31 3.02 16.41 -18.24
N ALA A 32 3.11 17.75 -18.23
CA ALA A 32 4.37 18.47 -18.42
C ALA A 32 5.39 18.15 -17.32
N ASP A 33 4.98 18.03 -16.06
CA ASP A 33 5.87 17.62 -14.95
C ASP A 33 6.45 16.23 -15.18
N VAL A 34 5.61 15.29 -15.64
CA VAL A 34 6.06 13.93 -15.94
C VAL A 34 7.07 13.92 -17.09
N LEU A 35 6.77 14.63 -18.17
CA LEU A 35 7.67 14.75 -19.32
C LEU A 35 9.03 15.34 -18.93
N GLN A 36 9.01 16.43 -18.18
CA GLN A 36 10.23 17.10 -17.73
C GLN A 36 11.07 16.18 -16.84
N LYS A 37 10.46 15.55 -15.82
CA LYS A 37 11.16 14.66 -14.88
C LYS A 37 11.64 13.37 -15.56
N ALA A 38 10.86 12.81 -16.48
CA ALA A 38 11.22 11.62 -17.27
C ALA A 38 12.24 11.90 -18.38
N LYS A 39 12.46 13.17 -18.73
CA LYS A 39 13.27 13.59 -19.90
C LYS A 39 12.79 12.92 -21.20
N VAL A 40 11.50 12.98 -21.44
CA VAL A 40 10.81 12.41 -22.61
C VAL A 40 10.03 13.53 -23.30
N ASN A 41 9.99 13.53 -24.62
CA ASN A 41 9.18 14.48 -25.38
C ASN A 41 7.68 14.10 -25.36
N SER A 42 6.82 15.08 -25.64
CA SER A 42 5.37 14.90 -25.63
C SER A 42 4.87 13.86 -26.64
N GLY A 43 5.45 13.84 -27.86
CA GLY A 43 5.09 12.86 -28.88
C GLY A 43 5.29 11.42 -28.42
N SER A 44 6.35 11.14 -27.67
CA SER A 44 6.59 9.81 -27.10
C SER A 44 5.59 9.45 -26.02
N LEU A 45 5.14 10.40 -25.18
CA LEU A 45 4.13 10.12 -24.18
C LEU A 45 2.79 9.78 -24.82
N TYR A 46 2.32 10.64 -25.73
CA TYR A 46 1.02 10.45 -26.39
C TYR A 46 0.98 9.23 -27.31
N HIS A 47 2.14 8.72 -27.74
CA HIS A 47 2.23 7.42 -28.40
C HIS A 47 1.84 6.25 -27.47
N PHE A 48 2.18 6.31 -26.16
CA PHE A 48 1.87 5.26 -25.19
C PHE A 48 0.59 5.50 -24.41
N PHE A 49 0.29 6.74 -24.11
CA PHE A 49 -0.80 7.17 -23.22
C PHE A 49 -1.54 8.35 -23.87
N PRO A 50 -2.76 8.12 -24.39
CA PRO A 50 -3.58 9.18 -24.98
C PRO A 50 -3.86 10.35 -24.04
N GLY A 51 -3.89 10.06 -22.71
CA GLY A 51 -4.13 11.08 -21.70
C GLY A 51 -3.50 10.77 -20.34
N LYS A 52 -3.65 11.70 -19.41
CA LYS A 52 -3.15 11.56 -18.03
C LYS A 52 -3.81 10.39 -17.31
N GLN A 53 -5.08 10.10 -17.62
CA GLN A 53 -5.82 8.98 -17.06
C GLN A 53 -5.26 7.63 -17.52
N ASP A 54 -4.87 7.49 -18.79
CA ASP A 54 -4.26 6.26 -19.29
C ASP A 54 -2.90 6.00 -18.60
N LEU A 55 -2.16 7.07 -18.34
CA LEU A 55 -0.93 6.99 -17.55
C LEU A 55 -1.23 6.58 -16.10
N LEU A 56 -2.31 7.11 -15.49
CA LEU A 56 -2.75 6.69 -14.14
C LEU A 56 -3.12 5.20 -14.11
N LEU A 57 -3.86 4.71 -15.10
CA LEU A 57 -4.20 3.29 -15.21
C LEU A 57 -2.94 2.42 -15.31
N ALA A 58 -1.94 2.86 -16.08
CA ALA A 58 -0.66 2.16 -16.16
C ALA A 58 0.12 2.20 -14.83
N VAL A 59 0.03 3.28 -14.06
CA VAL A 59 0.61 3.39 -12.72
C VAL A 59 -0.07 2.43 -11.75
N LEU A 60 -1.41 2.36 -11.76
CA LEU A 60 -2.18 1.45 -10.91
C LEU A 60 -1.90 -0.02 -11.25
N ASP A 61 -1.74 -0.34 -12.55
CA ASP A 61 -1.35 -1.68 -12.99
C ASP A 61 0.09 -2.02 -12.55
N ALA A 62 1.02 -1.07 -12.62
CA ALA A 62 2.38 -1.26 -12.12
C ALA A 62 2.44 -1.52 -10.60
N TYR A 63 1.62 -0.83 -9.80
CA TYR A 63 1.48 -1.13 -8.37
C TYR A 63 0.89 -2.52 -8.14
N HIS A 64 -0.15 -2.89 -8.88
CA HIS A 64 -0.76 -4.21 -8.79
C HIS A 64 0.22 -5.34 -9.11
N GLN A 65 0.98 -5.22 -10.20
CA GLN A 65 2.01 -6.19 -10.58
C GLN A 65 3.19 -6.20 -9.58
N GLY A 66 3.49 -5.04 -9.00
CA GLY A 66 4.57 -4.85 -8.04
C GLY A 66 4.29 -5.33 -6.63
N ILE A 67 3.02 -5.66 -6.27
CA ILE A 67 2.68 -6.00 -4.88
C ILE A 67 3.50 -7.19 -4.35
N GLY A 68 3.67 -8.25 -5.13
CA GLY A 68 4.52 -9.39 -4.78
C GLY A 68 5.98 -8.96 -4.59
N PRO A 69 6.70 -8.63 -5.67
CA PRO A 69 8.15 -8.42 -5.61
C PRO A 69 8.58 -7.18 -4.82
N MET A 70 7.76 -6.12 -4.76
CA MET A 70 8.15 -4.87 -4.09
C MET A 70 7.72 -4.80 -2.62
N LEU A 71 6.66 -5.52 -2.25
CA LEU A 71 6.06 -5.41 -0.93
C LEU A 71 6.04 -6.74 -0.17
N LEU A 72 5.41 -7.78 -0.73
CA LEU A 72 5.18 -9.05 -0.02
C LEU A 72 6.46 -9.88 0.13
N ASP A 73 7.21 -10.10 -0.96
CA ASP A 73 8.42 -10.93 -0.92
C ASP A 73 9.46 -10.37 0.06
N PRO A 74 9.78 -9.05 0.06
CA PRO A 74 10.69 -8.50 1.06
C PRO A 74 10.15 -8.55 2.48
N ALA A 75 8.83 -8.37 2.67
CA ALA A 75 8.21 -8.40 4.00
C ALA A 75 8.21 -9.82 4.59
N TRP A 76 8.01 -10.84 3.77
CA TRP A 76 7.84 -12.23 4.20
C TRP A 76 9.12 -13.07 4.17
N LYS A 77 10.21 -12.49 3.67
CA LYS A 77 11.51 -13.19 3.62
C LYS A 77 11.94 -13.64 5.01
N GLY A 78 12.07 -14.97 5.18
CA GLY A 78 12.47 -15.60 6.45
C GLY A 78 11.34 -15.66 7.50
N VAL A 79 10.12 -15.25 7.20
CA VAL A 79 8.96 -15.32 8.11
C VAL A 79 8.15 -16.57 7.76
N ALA A 80 8.29 -17.62 8.55
CA ALA A 80 7.58 -18.90 8.32
C ALA A 80 6.14 -18.85 8.86
N ASP A 81 5.92 -18.21 10.01
CA ASP A 81 4.60 -18.13 10.67
C ASP A 81 3.63 -17.26 9.87
N PRO A 82 2.46 -17.79 9.45
CA PRO A 82 1.51 -17.05 8.62
C PRO A 82 0.86 -15.88 9.35
N ILE A 83 0.65 -15.92 10.67
CA ILE A 83 0.16 -14.76 11.43
C ILE A 83 1.24 -13.69 11.51
N GLU A 84 2.50 -14.08 11.75
CA GLU A 84 3.61 -13.12 11.75
C GLU A 84 3.87 -12.52 10.36
N ARG A 85 3.52 -13.18 9.25
CA ARG A 85 3.53 -12.56 7.91
C ARG A 85 2.60 -11.36 7.82
N VAL A 86 1.41 -11.41 8.43
CA VAL A 86 0.50 -10.25 8.51
C VAL A 86 1.20 -9.07 9.17
N PHE A 87 1.82 -9.31 10.32
CA PHE A 87 2.50 -8.25 11.08
C PHE A 87 3.82 -7.81 10.44
N ALA A 88 4.53 -8.68 9.73
CA ALA A 88 5.72 -8.34 8.96
C ALA A 88 5.38 -7.39 7.81
N LEU A 89 4.23 -7.60 7.14
CA LEU A 89 3.72 -6.66 6.13
C LEU A 89 3.41 -5.29 6.74
N LEU A 90 2.74 -5.24 7.88
CA LEU A 90 2.49 -3.99 8.61
C LEU A 90 3.79 -3.30 9.04
N ALA A 91 4.79 -4.07 9.48
CA ALA A 91 6.11 -3.55 9.81
C ALA A 91 6.82 -2.93 8.59
N ARG A 92 6.60 -3.48 7.38
CA ARG A 92 7.11 -2.89 6.13
C ARG A 92 6.48 -1.52 5.85
N TYR A 93 5.16 -1.35 6.04
CA TYR A 93 4.50 -0.05 5.98
C TYR A 93 5.06 0.93 7.01
N ARG A 94 5.23 0.47 8.26
CA ARG A 94 5.86 1.27 9.31
C ARG A 94 7.24 1.81 8.90
N GLN A 95 8.07 0.96 8.30
CA GLN A 95 9.39 1.39 7.80
C GLN A 95 9.27 2.51 6.78
N GLY A 96 8.35 2.41 5.82
CA GLY A 96 8.06 3.45 4.83
C GLY A 96 7.64 4.77 5.49
N ILE A 97 6.75 4.72 6.49
CA ILE A 97 6.31 5.90 7.26
C ILE A 97 7.49 6.57 7.95
N VAL A 98 8.36 5.79 8.61
CA VAL A 98 9.55 6.31 9.30
C VAL A 98 10.55 6.91 8.32
N MET A 99 10.86 6.19 7.23
CA MET A 99 11.81 6.66 6.21
C MET A 99 11.39 7.98 5.57
N THR A 100 10.10 8.19 5.40
CA THR A 100 9.54 9.42 4.83
C THR A 100 9.20 10.48 5.89
N LYS A 101 9.59 10.26 7.14
CA LYS A 101 9.25 11.15 8.28
C LYS A 101 7.76 11.47 8.34
N CYS A 102 6.92 10.46 8.13
CA CYS A 102 5.46 10.57 8.05
C CYS A 102 4.97 11.55 6.96
N THR A 103 5.72 11.75 5.88
CA THR A 103 5.33 12.68 4.81
C THR A 103 4.35 12.03 3.84
N TYR A 104 4.60 10.80 3.45
CA TYR A 104 3.82 10.10 2.43
C TYR A 104 3.01 8.96 3.05
N GLY A 105 1.86 8.69 2.45
CA GLY A 105 0.96 7.61 2.81
C GLY A 105 1.09 6.39 1.89
N CYS A 106 0.12 5.48 1.99
CA CYS A 106 -0.06 4.44 1.00
C CYS A 106 -0.38 5.10 -0.36
N PRO A 107 0.34 4.77 -1.44
CA PRO A 107 0.10 5.39 -2.74
C PRO A 107 -1.32 5.09 -3.28
N ILE A 108 -1.84 3.89 -3.07
CA ILE A 108 -3.19 3.51 -3.51
C ILE A 108 -4.25 4.19 -2.65
N GLY A 109 -4.10 4.17 -1.31
CA GLY A 109 -5.02 4.85 -0.41
C GLY A 109 -5.06 6.36 -0.64
N SER A 110 -3.90 6.99 -0.93
CA SER A 110 -3.84 8.42 -1.25
C SER A 110 -4.60 8.73 -2.54
N LEU A 111 -4.40 7.96 -3.61
CA LEU A 111 -5.12 8.14 -4.88
C LEU A 111 -6.63 7.90 -4.72
N ALA A 112 -7.03 6.87 -3.96
CA ALA A 112 -8.44 6.57 -3.71
C ALA A 112 -9.17 7.67 -2.92
N LEU A 113 -8.45 8.42 -2.08
CA LEU A 113 -9.02 9.55 -1.32
C LEU A 113 -9.00 10.87 -2.12
N GLU A 114 -8.02 11.05 -3.02
CA GLU A 114 -7.85 12.25 -3.82
C GLU A 114 -8.83 12.31 -4.99
N ILE A 115 -9.03 11.18 -5.67
CA ILE A 115 -9.86 11.12 -6.88
C ILE A 115 -11.31 10.91 -6.47
N HIS A 116 -12.06 12.02 -6.35
CA HIS A 116 -13.51 11.99 -6.14
C HIS A 116 -14.21 11.51 -7.42
N GLU A 117 -15.22 10.67 -7.29
CA GLU A 117 -16.00 10.17 -8.43
C GLU A 117 -15.15 9.61 -9.59
N PRO A 118 -14.24 8.64 -9.34
CA PRO A 118 -13.36 8.13 -10.38
C PRO A 118 -14.15 7.45 -11.48
N ASP A 119 -13.74 7.65 -12.74
CA ASP A 119 -14.27 6.90 -13.88
C ASP A 119 -14.22 5.39 -13.62
N PRO A 120 -15.17 4.60 -14.17
CA PRO A 120 -15.27 3.17 -13.90
C PRO A 120 -13.96 2.39 -14.08
N PRO A 121 -13.13 2.62 -15.11
CA PRO A 121 -11.83 1.95 -15.23
C PRO A 121 -10.86 2.27 -14.09
N VAL A 122 -10.80 3.54 -13.66
CA VAL A 122 -9.91 3.98 -12.56
C VAL A 122 -10.38 3.37 -11.24
N ARG A 123 -11.69 3.41 -10.96
CA ARG A 123 -12.29 2.78 -9.78
C ARG A 123 -12.00 1.29 -9.73
N ALA A 124 -12.17 0.58 -10.85
CA ALA A 124 -11.87 -0.85 -10.93
C ALA A 124 -10.39 -1.15 -10.69
N ALA A 125 -9.48 -0.32 -11.22
CA ALA A 125 -8.03 -0.47 -11.03
C ALA A 125 -7.61 -0.21 -9.56
N LEU A 126 -8.21 0.79 -8.88
CA LEU A 126 -8.01 1.04 -7.45
C LEU A 126 -8.50 -0.14 -6.62
N ALA A 127 -9.73 -0.60 -6.86
CA ALA A 127 -10.31 -1.76 -6.18
C ALA A 127 -9.44 -3.01 -6.37
N LYS A 128 -8.95 -3.28 -7.57
CA LYS A 128 -8.08 -4.42 -7.88
C LYS A 128 -6.79 -4.40 -7.03
N ASN A 129 -6.22 -3.23 -6.75
CA ASN A 129 -5.04 -3.11 -5.89
C ASN A 129 -5.38 -3.47 -4.43
N PHE A 130 -6.49 -2.97 -3.88
CA PHE A 130 -6.92 -3.33 -2.53
C PHE A 130 -7.26 -4.81 -2.41
N GLU A 131 -7.96 -5.36 -3.41
CA GLU A 131 -8.29 -6.77 -3.49
C GLU A 131 -7.05 -7.68 -3.45
N ALA A 132 -6.00 -7.34 -4.20
CA ALA A 132 -4.75 -8.09 -4.20
C ALA A 132 -4.08 -8.09 -2.83
N TRP A 133 -4.11 -6.95 -2.13
CA TRP A 133 -3.57 -6.82 -0.78
C TRP A 133 -4.37 -7.65 0.22
N VAL A 134 -5.71 -7.55 0.17
CA VAL A 134 -6.61 -8.33 1.04
C VAL A 134 -6.44 -9.82 0.78
N ALA A 135 -6.38 -10.27 -0.47
CA ALA A 135 -6.19 -11.66 -0.82
C ALA A 135 -4.86 -12.23 -0.27
N ALA A 136 -3.80 -11.43 -0.29
CA ALA A 136 -2.52 -11.84 0.28
C ALA A 136 -2.60 -12.08 1.81
N ILE A 137 -3.33 -11.23 2.53
CA ILE A 137 -3.56 -11.39 3.98
C ILE A 137 -4.51 -12.56 4.24
N GLU A 138 -5.59 -12.69 3.47
CA GLU A 138 -6.53 -13.82 3.57
C GLU A 138 -5.79 -15.15 3.43
N GLY A 139 -4.89 -15.29 2.45
CA GLY A 139 -4.03 -16.47 2.32
C GLY A 139 -3.16 -16.76 3.54
N CYS A 140 -2.65 -15.73 4.23
CA CYS A 140 -1.96 -15.91 5.50
C CYS A 140 -2.92 -16.42 6.61
N LEU A 141 -4.14 -15.89 6.66
CA LEU A 141 -5.14 -16.30 7.66
C LEU A 141 -5.64 -17.72 7.42
N GLU A 142 -5.78 -18.13 6.16
CA GLU A 142 -6.09 -19.52 5.80
C GLU A 142 -4.96 -20.47 6.21
N ALA A 143 -3.72 -20.11 5.90
CA ALA A 143 -2.54 -20.89 6.29
C ALA A 143 -2.34 -20.99 7.81
N ALA A 144 -2.92 -20.05 8.59
CA ALA A 144 -2.90 -20.12 10.06
C ALA A 144 -3.79 -21.23 10.62
N GLY A 145 -4.70 -21.80 9.82
CA GLY A 145 -5.53 -22.96 10.18
C GLY A 145 -6.40 -22.70 11.40
N ASP A 146 -6.38 -23.64 12.33
CA ASP A 146 -7.21 -23.60 13.55
C ASP A 146 -6.78 -22.53 14.58
N ARG A 147 -5.64 -21.86 14.38
CA ARG A 147 -5.26 -20.69 15.20
C ARG A 147 -6.20 -19.49 15.01
N ILE A 148 -6.91 -19.45 13.90
CA ILE A 148 -8.02 -18.52 13.69
C ILE A 148 -9.32 -19.32 13.78
N PRO A 149 -10.22 -19.03 14.77
CA PRO A 149 -11.47 -19.77 14.96
C PRO A 149 -12.28 -19.88 13.68
N LYS A 150 -12.95 -21.01 13.46
CA LYS A 150 -13.78 -21.24 12.27
C LYS A 150 -14.97 -20.27 12.15
N SER A 151 -15.40 -19.70 13.26
CA SER A 151 -16.45 -18.66 13.31
C SER A 151 -15.97 -17.30 12.77
N VAL A 152 -14.67 -17.09 12.59
CA VAL A 152 -14.11 -15.85 12.04
C VAL A 152 -14.06 -15.93 10.53
N HIS A 153 -14.75 -15.02 9.86
CA HIS A 153 -14.71 -14.90 8.40
C HIS A 153 -13.36 -14.31 7.99
N ARG A 154 -12.46 -15.13 7.40
CA ARG A 154 -11.06 -14.77 7.10
C ARG A 154 -10.94 -13.58 6.17
N ARG A 155 -11.80 -13.52 5.15
CA ARG A 155 -11.85 -12.39 4.22
C ARG A 155 -12.17 -11.08 4.94
N ALA A 156 -13.21 -11.06 5.78
CA ALA A 156 -13.59 -9.87 6.55
C ALA A 156 -12.48 -9.46 7.55
N LEU A 157 -11.77 -10.43 8.13
CA LEU A 157 -10.62 -10.13 8.99
C LEU A 157 -9.47 -9.54 8.17
N ALA A 158 -9.20 -10.00 6.96
CA ALA A 158 -8.20 -9.42 6.07
C ALA A 158 -8.55 -7.98 5.67
N GLU A 159 -9.81 -7.71 5.36
CA GLU A 159 -10.34 -6.37 5.09
C GLU A 159 -10.20 -5.44 6.31
N PHE A 160 -10.45 -5.96 7.52
CA PHE A 160 -10.25 -5.22 8.76
C PHE A 160 -8.77 -4.88 9.01
N VAL A 161 -7.85 -5.79 8.66
CA VAL A 161 -6.40 -5.53 8.74
C VAL A 161 -6.02 -4.40 7.78
N LEU A 162 -6.51 -4.42 6.53
CA LEU A 162 -6.28 -3.34 5.55
C LEU A 162 -6.84 -2.01 6.04
N THR A 163 -8.09 -1.98 6.51
CA THR A 163 -8.74 -0.78 7.05
C THR A 163 -7.96 -0.19 8.23
N THR A 164 -7.48 -1.05 9.12
CA THR A 164 -6.65 -0.64 10.27
C THR A 164 -5.32 -0.04 9.79
N MET A 165 -4.69 -0.65 8.81
CA MET A 165 -3.42 -0.18 8.24
C MET A 165 -3.60 1.19 7.55
N GLU A 166 -4.58 1.34 6.67
CA GLU A 166 -4.84 2.59 5.95
C GLU A 166 -5.19 3.73 6.92
N GLY A 167 -6.07 3.49 7.90
CA GLY A 167 -6.39 4.46 8.93
C GLY A 167 -5.17 4.85 9.78
N ALA A 168 -4.32 3.89 10.13
CA ALA A 168 -3.12 4.12 10.91
C ALA A 168 -2.05 4.92 10.11
N VAL A 169 -1.92 4.66 8.80
CA VAL A 169 -1.07 5.44 7.89
C VAL A 169 -1.56 6.88 7.79
N MET A 170 -2.85 7.09 7.54
CA MET A 170 -3.47 8.40 7.47
C MET A 170 -3.26 9.21 8.76
N GLN A 171 -3.53 8.61 9.92
CA GLN A 171 -3.35 9.25 11.23
C GLN A 171 -1.87 9.61 11.47
N SER A 172 -0.94 8.70 11.16
CA SER A 172 0.49 8.96 11.34
C SER A 172 0.96 10.12 10.46
N ARG A 173 0.49 10.19 9.22
CA ARG A 173 0.79 11.29 8.28
C ARG A 173 0.24 12.62 8.81
N THR A 174 -1.02 12.65 9.24
CA THR A 174 -1.70 13.86 9.72
C THR A 174 -1.02 14.43 10.97
N HIS A 175 -0.66 13.57 11.91
CA HIS A 175 -0.05 13.99 13.18
C HIS A 175 1.49 14.06 13.14
N ARG A 176 2.12 13.67 12.02
CA ARG A 176 3.59 13.55 11.91
C ARG A 176 4.20 12.67 13.03
N ASP A 177 3.46 11.65 13.45
CA ASP A 177 3.82 10.74 14.55
C ASP A 177 3.50 9.30 14.19
N VAL A 178 4.53 8.47 14.02
CA VAL A 178 4.40 7.02 13.77
C VAL A 178 3.75 6.28 14.93
N GLY A 179 3.68 6.86 16.10
CA GLY A 179 3.03 6.28 17.28
C GLY A 179 1.54 5.96 17.06
N TYR A 180 0.85 6.65 16.14
CA TYR A 180 -0.52 6.31 15.75
C TYR A 180 -0.57 4.95 15.06
N PHE A 181 0.38 4.68 14.16
CA PHE A 181 0.51 3.38 13.51
C PHE A 181 0.83 2.28 14.54
N ASP A 182 1.82 2.54 15.40
CA ASP A 182 2.27 1.58 16.40
C ASP A 182 1.15 1.16 17.35
N ARG A 183 0.34 2.12 17.82
CA ARG A 183 -0.80 1.85 18.71
C ARG A 183 -1.89 1.04 17.99
N SER A 184 -2.21 1.37 16.75
CA SER A 184 -3.21 0.63 15.97
C SER A 184 -2.78 -0.81 15.71
N VAL A 185 -1.52 -1.03 15.32
CA VAL A 185 -0.97 -2.38 15.10
C VAL A 185 -0.88 -3.17 16.41
N ALA A 186 -0.56 -2.52 17.54
CA ALA A 186 -0.55 -3.17 18.85
C ALA A 186 -1.97 -3.66 19.25
N GLN A 187 -3.01 -2.87 19.00
CA GLN A 187 -4.39 -3.29 19.25
C GLN A 187 -4.82 -4.41 18.31
N LEU A 188 -4.44 -4.35 17.04
CA LEU A 188 -4.69 -5.44 16.10
C LEU A 188 -4.00 -6.73 16.56
N ARG A 189 -2.75 -6.66 17.05
CA ARG A 189 -2.03 -7.82 17.60
C ARG A 189 -2.73 -8.40 18.83
N ASN A 190 -3.24 -7.54 19.72
CA ASN A 190 -4.04 -7.97 20.87
C ASN A 190 -5.33 -8.69 20.42
N TYR A 191 -5.98 -8.20 19.38
CA TYR A 191 -7.17 -8.86 18.82
C TYR A 191 -6.84 -10.25 18.29
N PHE A 192 -5.73 -10.41 17.56
CA PHE A 192 -5.28 -11.73 17.11
C PHE A 192 -4.95 -12.67 18.27
N ALA A 193 -4.33 -12.16 19.35
CA ALA A 193 -4.07 -12.94 20.56
C ALA A 193 -5.36 -13.43 21.21
N LEU A 194 -6.38 -12.58 21.31
CA LEU A 194 -7.70 -12.96 21.81
C LEU A 194 -8.37 -14.03 20.94
N LEU A 195 -8.28 -13.93 19.62
CA LEU A 195 -8.80 -14.96 18.70
C LEU A 195 -8.11 -16.30 18.90
N ALA A 196 -6.81 -16.31 19.20
CA ALA A 196 -6.02 -17.51 19.49
C ALA A 196 -6.20 -18.03 20.94
N GLY A 197 -7.06 -17.42 21.74
CA GLY A 197 -7.26 -17.80 23.15
C GLY A 197 -6.11 -17.40 24.10
N ALA A 198 -5.19 -16.55 23.65
CA ALA A 198 -4.09 -16.04 24.47
C ALA A 198 -4.47 -14.72 25.18
N PRO A 199 -3.95 -14.46 26.41
CA PRO A 199 -4.21 -13.20 27.08
C PRO A 199 -3.58 -12.02 26.29
N PRO A 200 -4.24 -10.85 26.23
CA PRO A 200 -3.73 -9.69 25.53
C PRO A 200 -2.41 -9.19 26.14
N THR A 201 -1.46 -8.83 25.29
CA THR A 201 -0.18 -8.26 25.71
C THR A 201 -0.42 -6.86 26.30
N LYS A 202 0.07 -6.62 27.52
CA LYS A 202 -0.04 -5.30 28.15
C LYS A 202 0.73 -4.27 27.34
N VAL A 203 0.03 -3.29 26.78
CA VAL A 203 0.64 -2.12 26.14
C VAL A 203 1.38 -1.32 27.21
N GLN A 204 2.71 -1.26 27.12
CA GLN A 204 3.49 -0.39 28.01
C GLN A 204 3.08 1.08 27.77
N ARG A 205 2.41 1.68 28.75
CA ARG A 205 2.21 3.13 28.79
C ARG A 205 3.58 3.79 28.96
N LYS A 206 4.20 4.28 27.88
CA LYS A 206 5.30 5.23 28.01
C LYS A 206 4.75 6.44 28.77
N GLY A 207 5.27 6.65 30.01
CA GLY A 207 4.86 7.75 30.86
C GLY A 207 5.03 9.08 30.11
N ARG A 208 3.97 9.90 30.12
CA ARG A 208 4.06 11.31 29.77
C ARG A 208 5.09 11.94 30.69
N ARG A 209 6.28 12.24 30.19
CA ARG A 209 7.14 13.24 30.86
C ARG A 209 6.40 14.57 30.70
N ARG A 210 6.07 15.17 31.82
CA ARG A 210 5.56 16.54 31.94
C ARG A 210 6.62 17.52 31.49
#